data_c24596b929aacbf38c2aa0d0211f9104
#
_entry.id   c24596b929aacbf38c2aa0d0211f9104
#
_cell.length_a   1.000
_cell.length_b   1.000
_cell.length_c   1.000
_cell.angle_alpha   90.00
_cell.angle_beta   90.00
_cell.angle_gamma   90.00
#
_symmetry.space_group_name_H-M   'P 1'
#
loop_
_entity.id
_entity.type
_entity.pdbx_description
1 polymer ?
#
loop_
_entity_poly.entity_id
_entity_poly.type
_entity_poly.pdbx_seq_one_letter_code
_entity_poly.pdbx_strand_id
1 'polypeptide(L)'
;MSLILNRLSKLWLGKSRRSTLLLLSNGFSSCSRKKQTPPCFVVSAELCEPYEACLGKLVISEVHNDMINLEKKVHLELLYNDIFDKVVTIGASNGWVATLSGDDGILRLQDDLNPYASYTDPKSIPLPPLVTLPCCQTQIVTNVSMSSSSPEDEDCVVAVKFLGPQLSFCRPAQSKPEWTNIRIENSCFFSSRVMFSKKEGMFRILGAGGHLVGTWDLQNHKHKIQRLRFKNIPELTKTTNELMDSCCTYEHLVESVTTGETFLVKQYKKTVEIDDGVAKMRTEYLMVFKLDGEGNAVHTEDIGDLVIFLSMSEPFCLRASSFPVLFPNSVESLDYWENVTVELADYLVIRGFRPFLAPYLIPPQHID
;
A
#
# COMPACT_ATOMS: atom_id res chain seq x y z
N MET A 1 11.41 -3.73 -29.38
CA MET A 1 10.07 -3.15 -29.66
C MET A 1 9.01 -4.16 -30.08
N SER A 2 9.27 -5.13 -30.97
CA SER A 2 8.22 -6.09 -31.42
C SER A 2 7.74 -7.08 -30.34
N LEU A 3 8.56 -7.48 -29.39
CA LEU A 3 8.22 -8.39 -28.30
C LEU A 3 7.34 -7.74 -27.22
N ILE A 4 7.52 -6.45 -26.99
CA ILE A 4 6.73 -5.65 -26.05
C ILE A 4 5.28 -5.52 -26.54
N LEU A 5 5.11 -5.23 -27.82
CA LEU A 5 3.78 -5.13 -28.46
C LEU A 5 3.02 -6.47 -28.45
N ASN A 6 3.71 -7.60 -28.58
CA ASN A 6 3.08 -8.92 -28.54
C ASN A 6 2.63 -9.36 -27.13
N ARG A 7 3.29 -8.90 -26.07
CA ARG A 7 2.84 -9.16 -24.70
C ARG A 7 1.64 -8.28 -24.32
N LEU A 8 1.66 -7.02 -24.73
CA LEU A 8 0.55 -6.10 -24.47
C LEU A 8 -0.73 -6.49 -25.25
N SER A 9 -0.62 -6.98 -26.49
CA SER A 9 -1.79 -7.39 -27.29
C SER A 9 -2.52 -8.63 -26.78
N LYS A 10 -1.85 -9.52 -26.03
CA LYS A 10 -2.48 -10.72 -25.46
C LYS A 10 -3.34 -10.46 -24.20
N LEU A 11 -3.16 -9.30 -23.54
CA LEU A 11 -3.91 -8.91 -22.36
C LEU A 11 -5.27 -8.21 -22.67
N TRP A 12 -5.59 -7.97 -23.95
CA TRP A 12 -6.63 -6.99 -24.38
C TRP A 12 -7.90 -7.57 -24.99
N LEU A 13 -8.26 -8.83 -24.77
CA LEU A 13 -9.50 -9.43 -25.30
C LEU A 13 -10.66 -9.40 -24.28
N GLY A 14 -11.07 -8.21 -23.85
CA GLY A 14 -12.28 -7.99 -23.07
C GLY A 14 -13.10 -6.83 -23.64
N LYS A 15 -14.28 -7.11 -24.20
CA LYS A 15 -15.20 -6.12 -24.77
C LYS A 15 -15.68 -5.11 -23.71
N SER A 16 -15.34 -3.84 -23.88
CA SER A 16 -15.84 -2.71 -23.10
C SER A 16 -17.28 -2.34 -23.52
N ARG A 17 -18.20 -2.23 -22.57
CA ARG A 17 -19.47 -1.49 -22.70
C ARG A 17 -19.23 -0.07 -22.19
N ARG A 18 -19.54 0.91 -23.04
CA ARG A 18 -19.50 2.34 -22.69
C ARG A 18 -20.65 2.69 -21.75
N SER A 19 -20.35 3.22 -20.59
CA SER A 19 -21.33 3.88 -19.71
C SER A 19 -21.05 5.37 -19.68
N THR A 20 -22.07 6.16 -20.05
CA THR A 20 -22.02 7.61 -20.01
C THR A 20 -22.50 8.07 -18.62
N LEU A 21 -21.65 8.71 -17.85
CA LEU A 21 -22.00 9.28 -16.56
C LEU A 21 -22.77 10.60 -16.74
N LEU A 22 -24.02 10.59 -16.31
CA LEU A 22 -24.83 11.81 -16.12
C LEU A 22 -24.54 12.37 -14.71
N LEU A 23 -23.87 13.51 -14.65
CA LEU A 23 -23.71 14.29 -13.43
C LEU A 23 -25.08 14.93 -13.07
N LEU A 24 -25.76 14.37 -12.09
CA LEU A 24 -26.91 15.03 -11.46
C LEU A 24 -26.42 15.92 -10.32
N SER A 25 -26.39 17.23 -10.57
CA SER A 25 -26.21 18.24 -9.55
C SER A 25 -27.53 18.45 -8.79
N ASN A 26 -27.63 17.98 -7.57
CA ASN A 26 -28.64 18.46 -6.63
C ASN A 26 -27.96 19.30 -5.55
N GLY A 27 -28.16 20.61 -5.66
CA GLY A 27 -27.76 21.52 -4.61
C GLY A 27 -28.67 21.41 -3.38
N PHE A 28 -28.02 21.33 -2.20
CA PHE A 28 -28.59 21.92 -0.97
C PHE A 28 -27.47 22.20 0.04
N SER A 29 -27.45 23.46 0.46
CA SER A 29 -27.01 24.05 1.74
C SER A 29 -25.62 23.73 2.30
N SER A 30 -24.78 24.72 2.16
CA SER A 30 -23.59 25.16 2.88
C SER A 30 -23.38 24.62 4.32
N CYS A 31 -22.65 23.56 4.40
CA CYS A 31 -21.57 23.37 5.34
C CYS A 31 -20.45 22.78 4.50
N SER A 32 -19.33 23.47 4.33
CA SER A 32 -18.22 23.03 3.49
C SER A 32 -17.53 21.81 4.14
N ARG A 33 -18.19 20.67 4.13
CA ARG A 33 -17.50 19.38 4.33
C ARG A 33 -16.65 19.19 3.07
N LYS A 34 -15.33 19.32 3.19
CA LYS A 34 -14.40 18.92 2.15
C LYS A 34 -14.86 17.54 1.65
N LYS A 35 -15.15 17.47 0.34
CA LYS A 35 -15.64 16.23 -0.26
C LYS A 35 -14.46 15.23 -0.27
N GLN A 36 -14.66 14.10 0.35
CA GLN A 36 -13.67 13.02 0.37
C GLN A 36 -13.91 12.11 -0.83
N THR A 37 -12.83 11.77 -1.55
CA THR A 37 -12.90 10.83 -2.67
C THR A 37 -13.08 9.40 -2.17
N PRO A 38 -13.66 8.48 -2.96
CA PRO A 38 -13.63 7.07 -2.63
C PRO A 38 -12.20 6.50 -2.72
N PRO A 39 -11.91 5.42 -1.99
CA PRO A 39 -10.67 4.66 -2.21
C PRO A 39 -10.70 4.03 -3.59
N CYS A 40 -9.56 3.99 -4.28
CA CYS A 40 -9.49 3.41 -5.61
C CYS A 40 -8.25 2.54 -5.82
N PHE A 41 -8.39 1.58 -6.72
CA PHE A 41 -7.31 0.75 -7.21
C PHE A 41 -6.73 1.34 -8.49
N VAL A 42 -5.43 1.37 -8.60
CA VAL A 42 -4.74 1.57 -9.88
C VAL A 42 -4.74 0.23 -10.62
N VAL A 43 -5.39 0.17 -11.79
CA VAL A 43 -5.55 -1.08 -12.52
C VAL A 43 -4.50 -1.24 -13.59
N SER A 44 -4.36 -0.25 -14.46
CA SER A 44 -3.48 -0.29 -15.63
C SER A 44 -3.39 1.10 -16.28
N ALA A 45 -2.76 1.16 -17.45
CA ALA A 45 -2.90 2.30 -18.34
C ALA A 45 -3.20 1.85 -19.78
N GLU A 46 -4.11 2.54 -20.44
CA GLU A 46 -4.42 2.36 -21.87
C GLU A 46 -3.44 3.14 -22.73
N LEU A 47 -2.80 2.46 -23.69
CA LEU A 47 -1.80 3.06 -24.54
C LEU A 47 -2.36 4.28 -25.31
N CYS A 48 -1.63 5.37 -25.34
CA CYS A 48 -1.95 6.53 -26.15
C CYS A 48 -1.46 6.32 -27.61
N GLU A 49 -2.29 6.66 -28.60
CA GLU A 49 -1.88 6.74 -29.98
C GLU A 49 -1.64 8.22 -30.39
N PRO A 50 -0.65 8.52 -31.25
CA PRO A 50 0.42 7.64 -31.74
C PRO A 50 1.36 7.24 -30.61
N TYR A 51 2.07 6.11 -30.71
CA TYR A 51 2.94 5.49 -29.68
C TYR A 51 4.07 6.41 -29.21
N GLU A 52 3.76 7.66 -28.91
CA GLU A 52 4.72 8.65 -28.44
C GLU A 52 4.98 8.47 -26.95
N ALA A 53 6.27 8.45 -26.64
CA ALA A 53 6.83 8.63 -25.28
C ALA A 53 6.44 7.63 -24.18
N CYS A 54 6.04 6.40 -24.48
CA CYS A 54 5.67 5.41 -23.45
C CYS A 54 4.61 5.93 -22.45
N LEU A 55 3.62 6.68 -22.94
CA LEU A 55 2.51 7.21 -22.14
C LEU A 55 1.25 6.37 -22.33
N GLY A 56 0.46 6.24 -21.26
CA GLY A 56 -0.87 5.64 -21.28
C GLY A 56 -1.87 6.44 -20.46
N LYS A 57 -3.17 6.33 -20.79
CA LYS A 57 -4.26 6.89 -19.99
C LYS A 57 -4.49 6.00 -18.77
N LEU A 58 -4.48 6.59 -17.59
CA LEU A 58 -4.64 5.87 -16.33
C LEU A 58 -6.01 5.19 -16.24
N VAL A 59 -6.02 3.92 -15.91
CA VAL A 59 -7.22 3.13 -15.64
C VAL A 59 -7.28 2.82 -14.16
N ILE A 60 -8.37 3.23 -13.52
CA ILE A 60 -8.64 2.95 -12.12
C ILE A 60 -9.90 2.11 -11.97
N SER A 61 -10.08 1.52 -10.81
CA SER A 61 -11.35 0.96 -10.34
C SER A 61 -11.61 1.49 -8.94
N GLU A 62 -12.78 2.04 -8.70
CA GLU A 62 -13.25 2.20 -7.34
C GLU A 62 -13.54 0.80 -6.78
N VAL A 63 -13.42 0.66 -5.45
CA VAL A 63 -13.66 -0.62 -4.79
C VAL A 63 -15.06 -1.14 -5.12
N HIS A 64 -15.15 -2.38 -5.62
CA HIS A 64 -16.39 -3.04 -6.08
C HIS A 64 -17.14 -2.37 -7.25
N ASN A 65 -16.51 -1.42 -7.93
CA ASN A 65 -17.09 -0.75 -9.10
C ASN A 65 -16.40 -1.15 -10.42
N ASP A 66 -16.97 -0.69 -11.53
CA ASP A 66 -16.40 -0.84 -12.86
C ASP A 66 -15.09 -0.07 -13.02
N MET A 67 -14.32 -0.45 -14.04
CA MET A 67 -13.11 0.27 -14.42
C MET A 67 -13.45 1.62 -15.05
N ILE A 68 -12.69 2.63 -14.67
CA ILE A 68 -12.82 4.00 -15.17
C ILE A 68 -11.54 4.38 -15.89
N ASN A 69 -11.65 4.73 -17.17
CA ASN A 69 -10.53 5.28 -17.94
C ASN A 69 -10.50 6.79 -17.72
N LEU A 70 -9.38 7.27 -17.21
CA LEU A 70 -9.15 8.69 -16.98
C LEU A 70 -8.39 9.31 -18.15
N GLU A 71 -8.62 10.60 -18.41
CA GLU A 71 -7.82 11.36 -19.39
C GLU A 71 -6.41 11.70 -18.86
N LYS A 72 -6.08 11.32 -17.63
CA LYS A 72 -4.76 11.48 -17.03
C LYS A 72 -3.75 10.57 -17.72
N LYS A 73 -2.72 11.17 -18.30
CA LYS A 73 -1.60 10.45 -18.93
C LYS A 73 -0.53 10.15 -17.88
N VAL A 74 -0.04 8.91 -17.90
CA VAL A 74 1.02 8.42 -17.00
C VAL A 74 2.10 7.70 -17.77
N HIS A 75 3.31 7.71 -17.25
CA HIS A 75 4.41 6.93 -17.82
C HIS A 75 4.19 5.44 -17.57
N LEU A 76 4.26 4.62 -18.62
CA LEU A 76 4.03 3.18 -18.54
C LEU A 76 5.07 2.45 -17.68
N GLU A 77 6.27 3.00 -17.56
CA GLU A 77 7.32 2.46 -16.69
C GLU A 77 6.93 2.42 -15.21
N LEU A 78 5.99 3.28 -14.77
CA LEU A 78 5.46 3.26 -13.40
C LEU A 78 4.52 2.09 -13.11
N LEU A 79 4.00 1.46 -14.17
CA LEU A 79 3.00 0.40 -14.10
C LEU A 79 3.57 -0.96 -14.53
N TYR A 80 4.56 -0.94 -15.42
CA TYR A 80 5.11 -2.13 -16.06
C TYR A 80 6.59 -2.30 -15.73
N ASN A 81 6.91 -2.46 -14.45
CA ASN A 81 8.28 -2.61 -13.96
C ASN A 81 9.06 -3.73 -14.69
N ASP A 82 8.38 -4.84 -15.01
CA ASP A 82 8.99 -6.00 -15.66
C ASP A 82 9.41 -5.75 -17.12
N ILE A 83 8.95 -4.64 -17.72
CA ILE A 83 9.17 -4.34 -19.14
C ILE A 83 10.25 -3.28 -19.33
N PHE A 84 10.37 -2.35 -18.41
CA PHE A 84 11.18 -1.15 -18.62
C PHE A 84 12.46 -1.09 -17.79
N ASP A 85 12.76 -2.01 -16.90
CA ASP A 85 13.99 -2.16 -16.07
C ASP A 85 14.67 -0.85 -15.54
N LYS A 86 14.07 0.31 -15.80
CA LYS A 86 14.64 1.63 -15.50
C LYS A 86 14.17 2.20 -14.17
N VAL A 87 12.94 1.90 -13.79
CA VAL A 87 12.31 2.43 -12.60
C VAL A 87 11.72 1.29 -11.79
N VAL A 88 12.12 1.18 -10.54
CA VAL A 88 11.55 0.22 -9.59
C VAL A 88 10.58 0.94 -8.68
N THR A 89 9.31 0.56 -8.71
CA THR A 89 8.30 1.06 -7.79
C THR A 89 8.42 0.32 -6.47
N ILE A 90 8.60 1.06 -5.37
CA ILE A 90 8.89 0.50 -4.05
C ILE A 90 7.62 0.34 -3.22
N GLY A 91 6.67 1.25 -3.37
CA GLY A 91 5.44 1.30 -2.60
C GLY A 91 4.75 2.65 -2.73
N ALA A 92 3.67 2.84 -1.99
CA ALA A 92 2.96 4.11 -1.96
C ALA A 92 2.51 4.45 -0.54
N SER A 93 2.43 5.74 -0.24
CA SER A 93 1.89 6.28 1.01
C SER A 93 1.09 7.54 0.71
N ASN A 94 -0.12 7.65 1.25
CA ASN A 94 -1.01 8.80 1.10
C ASN A 94 -1.28 9.24 -0.37
N GLY A 95 -1.24 8.33 -1.33
CA GLY A 95 -1.44 8.63 -2.76
C GLY A 95 -0.17 9.03 -3.52
N TRP A 96 0.97 9.07 -2.85
CA TRP A 96 2.29 9.26 -3.45
C TRP A 96 2.96 7.91 -3.66
N VAL A 97 3.44 7.66 -4.87
CA VAL A 97 4.17 6.45 -5.22
C VAL A 97 5.67 6.73 -5.14
N ALA A 98 6.39 5.86 -4.44
CA ALA A 98 7.84 5.94 -4.32
C ALA A 98 8.50 5.08 -5.40
N THR A 99 9.35 5.69 -6.21
CA THR A 99 10.09 5.04 -7.29
C THR A 99 11.58 5.22 -7.12
N LEU A 100 12.34 4.19 -7.43
CA LEU A 100 13.81 4.23 -7.47
C LEU A 100 14.26 4.11 -8.93
N SER A 101 14.97 5.11 -9.40
CA SER A 101 15.54 5.09 -10.76
C SER A 101 16.79 4.23 -10.78
N GLY A 102 16.87 3.33 -11.78
CA GLY A 102 18.07 2.54 -12.05
C GLY A 102 19.22 3.35 -12.64
N ASP A 103 18.92 4.48 -13.31
CA ASP A 103 19.91 5.31 -13.99
C ASP A 103 20.72 6.17 -13.01
N ASP A 104 20.08 6.79 -12.02
CA ASP A 104 20.71 7.73 -11.06
C ASP A 104 20.65 7.29 -9.59
N GLY A 105 19.92 6.21 -9.28
CA GLY A 105 19.75 5.70 -7.92
C GLY A 105 18.96 6.63 -7.00
N ILE A 106 18.25 7.62 -7.57
CA ILE A 106 17.48 8.60 -6.79
C ILE A 106 16.07 8.07 -6.54
N LEU A 107 15.67 8.09 -5.29
CA LEU A 107 14.29 7.84 -4.89
C LEU A 107 13.45 9.08 -5.14
N ARG A 108 12.32 8.91 -5.82
CA ARG A 108 11.36 9.99 -6.12
C ARG A 108 9.99 9.65 -5.53
N LEU A 109 9.32 10.67 -5.02
CA LEU A 109 7.90 10.60 -4.66
C LEU A 109 7.10 11.23 -5.79
N GLN A 110 6.17 10.48 -6.35
CA GLN A 110 5.40 10.88 -7.53
C GLN A 110 3.91 10.74 -7.29
N ASP A 111 3.13 11.68 -7.82
CA ASP A 111 1.65 11.66 -7.74
C ASP A 111 0.97 11.30 -9.07
N ASP A 112 1.76 10.84 -10.06
CA ASP A 112 1.28 10.46 -11.38
C ASP A 112 0.14 9.43 -11.31
N LEU A 113 0.29 8.41 -10.47
CA LEU A 113 -0.70 7.33 -10.31
C LEU A 113 -1.86 7.71 -9.40
N ASN A 114 -1.84 8.89 -8.77
CA ASN A 114 -2.97 9.39 -8.00
C ASN A 114 -4.00 10.02 -8.96
N PRO A 115 -5.21 9.44 -9.08
CA PRO A 115 -6.22 9.94 -10.03
C PRO A 115 -6.74 11.33 -9.68
N TYR A 116 -6.52 11.79 -8.47
CA TYR A 116 -7.00 13.07 -7.96
C TYR A 116 -5.93 14.17 -7.98
N ALA A 117 -4.68 13.82 -8.30
CA ALA A 117 -3.61 14.79 -8.53
C ALA A 117 -3.74 15.44 -9.92
N SER A 118 -2.96 16.51 -10.15
CA SER A 118 -3.00 17.27 -11.42
C SER A 118 -2.78 16.37 -12.64
N TYR A 119 -3.56 16.58 -13.68
CA TYR A 119 -3.46 15.87 -14.96
C TYR A 119 -2.40 16.48 -15.87
N THR A 120 -2.17 17.78 -15.75
CA THR A 120 -1.28 18.55 -16.63
C THR A 120 0.08 18.82 -16.02
N ASP A 121 0.19 18.74 -14.71
CA ASP A 121 1.40 19.04 -13.96
C ASP A 121 1.55 18.04 -12.79
N PRO A 122 1.81 16.76 -13.08
CA PRO A 122 2.08 15.78 -12.04
C PRO A 122 3.39 16.13 -11.34
N LYS A 123 3.42 15.92 -10.03
CA LYS A 123 4.57 16.25 -9.21
C LYS A 123 5.51 15.07 -9.06
N SER A 124 6.80 15.34 -9.20
CA SER A 124 7.87 14.40 -8.92
C SER A 124 8.91 15.06 -8.01
N ILE A 125 9.02 14.60 -6.79
CA ILE A 125 9.89 15.16 -5.76
C ILE A 125 11.10 14.23 -5.57
N PRO A 126 12.29 14.60 -6.06
CA PRO A 126 13.49 13.82 -5.84
C PRO A 126 13.95 13.96 -4.38
N LEU A 127 14.27 12.83 -3.77
CA LEU A 127 14.91 12.79 -2.45
C LEU A 127 16.43 12.75 -2.62
N PRO A 128 17.19 13.08 -1.58
CA PRO A 128 18.65 12.95 -1.62
C PRO A 128 19.08 11.52 -2.00
N PRO A 129 20.27 11.32 -2.60
CA PRO A 129 20.76 9.99 -2.89
C PRO A 129 20.76 9.10 -1.65
N LEU A 130 20.25 7.87 -1.80
CA LEU A 130 20.21 6.91 -0.72
C LEU A 130 21.63 6.48 -0.33
N VAL A 131 21.91 6.49 0.98
CA VAL A 131 23.18 6.03 1.54
C VAL A 131 22.91 4.82 2.42
N THR A 132 23.56 3.71 2.11
CA THR A 132 23.50 2.50 2.94
C THR A 132 24.56 2.53 4.04
N LEU A 133 24.14 2.14 5.24
CA LEU A 133 25.08 1.94 6.35
C LEU A 133 26.00 0.74 6.05
N PRO A 134 27.25 0.74 6.53
CA PRO A 134 28.20 -0.37 6.30
C PRO A 134 27.69 -1.73 6.75
N CYS A 135 26.76 -1.76 7.73
CA CYS A 135 26.11 -2.98 8.21
C CYS A 135 24.92 -3.44 7.36
N CYS A 136 24.44 -2.59 6.45
CA CYS A 136 23.34 -2.91 5.54
C CYS A 136 23.93 -3.44 4.23
N GLN A 137 23.91 -4.77 4.06
CA GLN A 137 24.49 -5.42 2.88
C GLN A 137 23.60 -5.38 1.65
N THR A 138 22.36 -4.90 1.79
CA THR A 138 21.40 -4.80 0.69
C THR A 138 21.01 -3.36 0.45
N GLN A 139 20.79 -3.01 -0.84
CA GLN A 139 20.20 -1.73 -1.24
C GLN A 139 18.69 -1.87 -1.50
N ILE A 140 18.12 -3.03 -1.18
CA ILE A 140 16.70 -3.31 -1.41
C ILE A 140 15.87 -2.53 -0.39
N VAL A 141 15.00 -1.67 -0.88
CA VAL A 141 14.02 -0.95 -0.06
C VAL A 141 12.75 -1.79 0.04
N THR A 142 12.26 -2.03 1.26
CA THR A 142 11.06 -2.84 1.49
C THR A 142 9.77 -2.03 1.40
N ASN A 143 9.79 -0.77 1.85
CA ASN A 143 8.69 0.18 1.68
C ASN A 143 9.07 1.60 2.10
N VAL A 144 8.13 2.50 1.81
CA VAL A 144 8.17 3.91 2.17
C VAL A 144 6.90 4.26 2.94
N SER A 145 7.01 5.13 3.94
CA SER A 145 5.89 5.69 4.70
C SER A 145 6.11 7.18 4.93
N MET A 146 5.04 7.97 4.95
CA MET A 146 5.09 9.42 5.15
C MET A 146 4.28 9.83 6.39
N SER A 147 4.79 10.83 7.12
CA SER A 147 4.10 11.38 8.29
C SER A 147 2.96 12.35 7.93
N SER A 148 2.92 12.84 6.70
CA SER A 148 1.89 13.76 6.19
C SER A 148 1.32 13.29 4.87
N SER A 149 0.21 13.89 4.43
CA SER A 149 -0.43 13.63 3.15
C SER A 149 0.33 14.21 1.96
N SER A 150 1.19 15.20 2.19
CA SER A 150 2.05 15.78 1.16
C SER A 150 3.51 15.80 1.60
N PRO A 151 4.45 15.40 0.73
CA PRO A 151 5.88 15.56 1.00
C PRO A 151 6.35 17.02 0.94
N GLU A 152 5.50 17.94 0.45
CA GLU A 152 5.76 19.39 0.43
C GLU A 152 5.45 20.07 1.76
N ASP A 153 4.79 19.39 2.69
CA ASP A 153 4.53 19.92 4.03
C ASP A 153 5.85 20.07 4.78
N GLU A 154 6.07 21.22 5.43
CA GLU A 154 7.31 21.55 6.14
C GLU A 154 7.70 20.51 7.20
N ASP A 155 6.70 19.93 7.86
CA ASP A 155 6.88 18.92 8.90
C ASP A 155 6.85 17.47 8.36
N CYS A 156 6.67 17.30 7.06
CA CYS A 156 6.62 15.95 6.48
C CYS A 156 7.96 15.24 6.67
N VAL A 157 7.88 14.02 7.18
CA VAL A 157 9.00 13.09 7.27
C VAL A 157 8.70 11.88 6.41
N VAL A 158 9.62 11.55 5.53
CA VAL A 158 9.61 10.33 4.72
C VAL A 158 10.51 9.30 5.38
N ALA A 159 9.97 8.13 5.68
CA ALA A 159 10.70 6.99 6.19
C ALA A 159 10.91 5.96 5.09
N VAL A 160 12.13 5.48 4.94
CA VAL A 160 12.52 4.42 4.00
C VAL A 160 13.09 3.26 4.77
N LYS A 161 12.47 2.08 4.65
CA LYS A 161 12.93 0.85 5.27
C LYS A 161 13.66 -0.02 4.27
N PHE A 162 14.89 -0.38 4.61
CA PHE A 162 15.70 -1.32 3.83
C PHE A 162 15.49 -2.76 4.30
N LEU A 163 15.61 -3.70 3.38
CA LEU A 163 15.77 -5.11 3.76
C LEU A 163 17.10 -5.25 4.51
N GLY A 164 17.03 -5.46 5.82
CA GLY A 164 18.22 -5.49 6.69
C GLY A 164 18.15 -4.43 7.81
N PRO A 165 19.30 -4.11 8.42
CA PRO A 165 19.37 -3.34 9.67
C PRO A 165 19.29 -1.83 9.48
N GLN A 166 18.61 -1.31 8.45
CA GLN A 166 18.56 0.13 8.20
C GLN A 166 17.13 0.66 8.06
N LEU A 167 16.90 1.79 8.73
CA LEU A 167 15.77 2.67 8.58
C LEU A 167 16.29 4.09 8.36
N SER A 168 15.82 4.78 7.34
CA SER A 168 16.30 6.12 6.97
C SER A 168 15.14 7.09 6.95
N PHE A 169 15.38 8.31 7.41
CA PHE A 169 14.39 9.38 7.46
C PHE A 169 14.91 10.61 6.71
N CYS A 170 14.02 11.28 5.99
CA CYS A 170 14.28 12.52 5.28
C CYS A 170 13.12 13.49 5.47
N ARG A 171 13.38 14.79 5.48
CA ARG A 171 12.38 15.86 5.40
C ARG A 171 12.51 16.55 4.03
N PRO A 172 11.68 16.21 3.05
CA PRO A 172 11.81 16.68 1.68
C PRO A 172 11.72 18.20 1.53
N ALA A 173 10.84 18.82 2.31
CA ALA A 173 10.57 20.27 2.23
C ALA A 173 11.68 21.17 2.86
N GLN A 174 12.69 20.58 3.49
CA GLN A 174 13.81 21.35 4.00
C GLN A 174 14.66 21.94 2.87
N SER A 175 15.27 23.11 3.11
CA SER A 175 16.15 23.79 2.14
C SER A 175 17.37 22.95 1.72
N LYS A 176 17.82 22.04 2.57
CA LYS A 176 18.85 21.04 2.31
C LYS A 176 18.41 19.71 2.91
N PRO A 177 17.62 18.93 2.16
CA PRO A 177 17.14 17.65 2.65
C PRO A 177 18.31 16.66 2.76
N GLU A 178 18.41 15.96 3.88
CA GLU A 178 19.43 14.96 4.15
C GLU A 178 18.81 13.72 4.81
N TRP A 179 19.45 12.55 4.58
CA TRP A 179 19.03 11.32 5.23
C TRP A 179 19.62 11.19 6.64
N THR A 180 18.75 10.96 7.60
CA THR A 180 19.12 10.47 8.92
C THR A 180 19.01 8.95 8.94
N ASN A 181 20.13 8.25 8.97
CA ASN A 181 20.18 6.78 8.92
C ASN A 181 20.26 6.20 10.32
N ILE A 182 19.37 5.27 10.63
CA ILE A 182 19.29 4.57 11.91
C ILE A 182 19.60 3.10 11.69
N ARG A 183 20.50 2.56 12.50
CA ARG A 183 20.77 1.13 12.58
C ARG A 183 19.72 0.46 13.46
N ILE A 184 19.08 -0.58 12.91
CA ILE A 184 18.18 -1.48 13.65
C ILE A 184 19.01 -2.67 14.14
N GLU A 185 19.09 -2.86 15.44
CA GLU A 185 19.90 -3.95 16.01
C GLU A 185 19.18 -5.29 16.04
N ASN A 186 17.85 -5.27 16.25
CA ASN A 186 17.06 -6.49 16.37
C ASN A 186 16.68 -7.02 14.98
N SER A 187 17.15 -8.20 14.64
CA SER A 187 16.95 -8.85 13.34
C SER A 187 15.48 -9.17 13.02
N CYS A 188 14.60 -9.24 14.03
CA CYS A 188 13.16 -9.41 13.79
C CYS A 188 12.56 -8.30 12.93
N PHE A 189 13.19 -7.12 12.85
CA PHE A 189 12.71 -6.00 12.04
C PHE A 189 13.36 -5.90 10.66
N PHE A 190 14.24 -6.82 10.26
CA PHE A 190 15.02 -6.67 9.03
C PHE A 190 14.17 -6.76 7.77
N SER A 191 13.17 -7.63 7.71
CA SER A 191 12.27 -7.80 6.57
C SER A 191 10.95 -7.03 6.70
N SER A 192 10.78 -6.27 7.78
CA SER A 192 9.54 -5.61 8.11
C SER A 192 9.31 -4.33 7.32
N ARG A 193 8.05 -3.88 7.29
CA ARG A 193 7.63 -2.60 6.72
C ARG A 193 7.52 -1.55 7.83
N VAL A 194 7.81 -0.30 7.49
CA VAL A 194 7.57 0.87 8.36
C VAL A 194 6.21 1.48 8.04
N MET A 195 5.51 1.96 9.06
CA MET A 195 4.30 2.76 8.95
C MET A 195 4.36 3.97 9.87
N PHE A 196 3.62 5.03 9.55
CA PHE A 196 3.44 6.17 10.44
C PHE A 196 2.15 6.07 11.23
N SER A 197 2.24 6.10 12.56
CA SER A 197 1.08 6.18 13.43
C SER A 197 0.66 7.63 13.61
N LYS A 198 -0.48 8.02 13.04
CA LYS A 198 -1.06 9.36 13.20
C LYS A 198 -1.47 9.62 14.66
N LYS A 199 -1.90 8.58 15.36
CA LYS A 199 -2.29 8.64 16.77
C LYS A 199 -1.12 8.95 17.69
N GLU A 200 0.03 8.31 17.45
CA GLU A 200 1.21 8.44 18.30
C GLU A 200 2.19 9.51 17.78
N GLY A 201 2.06 9.96 16.52
CA GLY A 201 2.99 10.87 15.87
C GLY A 201 4.37 10.25 15.64
N MET A 202 4.46 8.93 15.50
CA MET A 202 5.71 8.18 15.45
C MET A 202 5.71 7.11 14.36
N PHE A 203 6.91 6.76 13.88
CA PHE A 203 7.07 5.62 12.98
C PHE A 203 7.13 4.32 13.76
N ARG A 204 6.43 3.30 13.23
CA ARG A 204 6.32 1.98 13.83
C ARG A 204 6.74 0.91 12.83
N ILE A 205 7.37 -0.15 13.33
CA ILE A 205 7.75 -1.33 12.55
C ILE A 205 7.28 -2.56 13.32
N LEU A 206 6.60 -3.45 12.63
CA LEU A 206 6.19 -4.73 13.17
C LEU A 206 7.29 -5.75 12.92
N GLY A 207 7.77 -6.41 13.95
CA GLY A 207 8.77 -7.50 13.82
C GLY A 207 8.17 -8.73 13.18
N ALA A 208 8.99 -9.48 12.44
CA ALA A 208 8.61 -10.75 11.84
C ALA A 208 8.01 -11.70 12.90
N GLY A 209 6.90 -12.37 12.54
CA GLY A 209 6.08 -13.16 13.45
C GLY A 209 5.08 -12.35 14.27
N GLY A 210 5.11 -11.01 14.19
CA GLY A 210 4.13 -10.13 14.84
C GLY A 210 4.25 -10.00 16.35
N HIS A 211 5.33 -10.50 16.97
CA HIS A 211 5.51 -10.50 18.43
C HIS A 211 6.11 -9.21 19.00
N LEU A 212 6.72 -8.40 18.16
CA LEU A 212 7.41 -7.18 18.55
C LEU A 212 6.91 -6.00 17.71
N VAL A 213 6.74 -4.84 18.36
CA VAL A 213 6.53 -3.57 17.68
C VAL A 213 7.65 -2.62 18.11
N GLY A 214 8.42 -2.15 17.13
CA GLY A 214 9.39 -1.08 17.31
C GLY A 214 8.75 0.26 17.00
N THR A 215 9.04 1.28 17.80
CA THR A 215 8.54 2.65 17.63
C THR A 215 9.72 3.61 17.66
N TRP A 216 9.77 4.55 16.72
CA TRP A 216 10.82 5.57 16.60
C TRP A 216 10.22 6.97 16.72
N ASP A 217 10.64 7.65 17.79
CA ASP A 217 10.34 9.06 18.04
C ASP A 217 11.48 9.92 17.49
N LEU A 218 11.21 10.60 16.40
CA LEU A 218 12.20 11.44 15.74
C LEU A 218 12.49 12.76 16.48
N GLN A 219 11.54 13.24 17.29
CA GLN A 219 11.70 14.48 18.04
C GLN A 219 12.67 14.29 19.23
N ASN A 220 12.52 13.14 19.92
CA ASN A 220 13.30 12.84 21.11
C ASN A 220 14.47 11.88 20.85
N HIS A 221 14.68 11.45 19.60
CA HIS A 221 15.69 10.46 19.21
C HIS A 221 15.62 9.16 20.02
N LYS A 222 14.40 8.79 20.43
CA LYS A 222 14.16 7.60 21.25
C LYS A 222 13.51 6.51 20.43
N HIS A 223 13.90 5.29 20.72
CA HIS A 223 13.20 4.12 20.20
C HIS A 223 12.73 3.25 21.37
N LYS A 224 11.60 2.59 21.16
CA LYS A 224 11.01 1.66 22.12
C LYS A 224 10.64 0.38 21.38
N ILE A 225 10.91 -0.76 22.00
CA ILE A 225 10.45 -2.06 21.52
C ILE A 225 9.43 -2.58 22.53
N GLN A 226 8.23 -2.87 22.05
CA GLN A 226 7.14 -3.45 22.82
C GLN A 226 6.93 -4.89 22.37
N ARG A 227 6.83 -5.82 23.34
CA ARG A 227 6.42 -7.19 23.09
C ARG A 227 4.90 -7.29 23.10
N LEU A 228 4.34 -7.95 22.09
CA LEU A 228 2.92 -8.25 22.00
C LEU A 228 2.61 -9.62 22.63
N ARG A 229 1.50 -9.69 23.34
CA ARG A 229 0.96 -10.91 23.94
C ARG A 229 -0.33 -11.26 23.22
N PHE A 230 -0.32 -12.34 22.48
CA PHE A 230 -1.51 -12.82 21.78
C PHE A 230 -2.53 -13.41 22.76
N LYS A 231 -3.79 -12.98 22.60
CA LYS A 231 -4.93 -13.44 23.41
C LYS A 231 -6.07 -13.88 22.53
N ASN A 232 -6.93 -14.74 23.05
CA ASN A 232 -8.14 -15.22 22.37
C ASN A 232 -7.86 -15.85 21.00
N ILE A 233 -6.71 -16.52 20.86
CA ILE A 233 -6.41 -17.25 19.62
C ILE A 233 -7.43 -18.38 19.49
N PRO A 234 -8.15 -18.49 18.35
CA PRO A 234 -9.15 -19.53 18.17
C PRO A 234 -8.51 -20.92 18.15
N GLU A 235 -9.24 -21.91 18.63
CA GLU A 235 -8.86 -23.30 18.44
C GLU A 235 -9.11 -23.71 16.98
N LEU A 236 -8.02 -23.82 16.23
CA LEU A 236 -8.09 -24.18 14.82
C LEU A 236 -8.13 -25.71 14.65
N THR A 237 -8.81 -26.16 13.61
CA THR A 237 -8.78 -27.59 13.24
C THR A 237 -7.36 -28.01 12.85
N LYS A 238 -7.06 -29.30 12.97
CA LYS A 238 -5.77 -29.85 12.53
C LYS A 238 -5.48 -29.50 11.07
N THR A 239 -6.48 -29.60 10.20
CA THR A 239 -6.35 -29.26 8.77
C THR A 239 -6.02 -27.79 8.55
N THR A 240 -6.64 -26.88 9.30
CA THR A 240 -6.36 -25.44 9.22
C THR A 240 -4.93 -25.12 9.69
N ASN A 241 -4.48 -25.76 10.77
CA ASN A 241 -3.11 -25.58 11.26
C ASN A 241 -2.09 -26.07 10.22
N GLU A 242 -2.29 -27.28 9.64
CA GLU A 242 -1.43 -27.82 8.59
C GLU A 242 -1.40 -26.91 7.34
N LEU A 243 -2.54 -26.34 6.97
CA LEU A 243 -2.61 -25.34 5.89
C LEU A 243 -1.77 -24.12 6.22
N MET A 244 -1.94 -23.51 7.39
CA MET A 244 -1.21 -22.32 7.81
C MET A 244 0.31 -22.57 7.89
N ASP A 245 0.72 -23.74 8.39
CA ASP A 245 2.12 -24.15 8.46
C ASP A 245 2.76 -24.30 7.06
N SER A 246 1.95 -24.55 6.04
CA SER A 246 2.39 -24.64 4.64
C SER A 246 2.44 -23.29 3.92
N CYS A 247 2.02 -22.20 4.58
CA CYS A 247 1.92 -20.86 4.01
C CYS A 247 3.09 -19.97 4.42
N CYS A 248 3.43 -19.00 3.57
CA CYS A 248 4.21 -17.85 3.96
C CYS A 248 3.31 -16.86 4.72
N THR A 249 3.80 -16.32 5.82
CA THR A 249 3.04 -15.35 6.63
C THR A 249 3.51 -13.93 6.32
N TYR A 250 2.55 -13.06 6.02
CA TYR A 250 2.75 -11.62 5.86
C TYR A 250 2.05 -10.91 7.01
N GLU A 251 2.76 -10.01 7.68
CA GLU A 251 2.22 -9.24 8.78
C GLU A 251 2.09 -7.77 8.41
N HIS A 252 0.94 -7.20 8.75
CA HIS A 252 0.63 -5.80 8.51
C HIS A 252 0.17 -5.12 9.79
N LEU A 253 0.71 -3.94 10.06
CA LEU A 253 0.22 -3.06 11.11
C LEU A 253 -0.64 -1.99 10.45
N VAL A 254 -1.87 -1.81 10.95
CA VAL A 254 -2.86 -0.91 10.36
C VAL A 254 -3.50 -0.07 11.44
N GLU A 255 -3.62 1.23 11.21
CA GLU A 255 -4.26 2.16 12.13
C GLU A 255 -5.55 2.73 11.52
N SER A 256 -6.63 2.68 12.30
CA SER A 256 -7.86 3.39 11.98
C SER A 256 -7.78 4.82 12.52
N VAL A 257 -7.61 5.78 11.64
CA VAL A 257 -7.57 7.21 12.01
C VAL A 257 -8.89 7.66 12.63
N THR A 258 -10.01 7.03 12.24
CA THR A 258 -11.35 7.43 12.71
C THR A 258 -11.69 6.90 14.09
N THR A 259 -11.21 5.71 14.46
CA THR A 259 -11.48 5.10 15.77
C THR A 259 -10.28 5.15 16.72
N GLY A 260 -9.09 5.44 16.20
CA GLY A 260 -7.83 5.38 16.94
C GLY A 260 -7.41 3.97 17.31
N GLU A 261 -8.01 2.95 16.70
CA GLU A 261 -7.68 1.55 16.92
C GLU A 261 -6.51 1.14 16.04
N THR A 262 -5.68 0.24 16.53
CA THR A 262 -4.58 -0.35 15.78
C THR A 262 -4.81 -1.85 15.65
N PHE A 263 -4.61 -2.37 14.44
CA PHE A 263 -4.78 -3.77 14.11
C PHE A 263 -3.45 -4.37 13.64
N LEU A 264 -3.21 -5.61 14.03
CA LEU A 264 -2.22 -6.49 13.43
C LEU A 264 -2.99 -7.49 12.56
N VAL A 265 -2.69 -7.51 11.26
CA VAL A 265 -3.24 -8.49 10.33
C VAL A 265 -2.16 -9.49 9.97
N LYS A 266 -2.41 -10.77 10.16
CA LYS A 266 -1.58 -11.87 9.68
C LYS A 266 -2.27 -12.51 8.48
N GLN A 267 -1.63 -12.43 7.33
CA GLN A 267 -2.10 -13.00 6.08
C GLN A 267 -1.24 -14.21 5.71
N TYR A 268 -1.87 -15.36 5.53
CA TYR A 268 -1.22 -16.62 5.19
C TYR A 268 -1.42 -16.89 3.71
N LYS A 269 -0.32 -16.86 2.95
CA LYS A 269 -0.33 -17.03 1.50
C LYS A 269 0.40 -18.31 1.10
N LYS A 270 -0.17 -19.04 0.15
CA LYS A 270 0.40 -20.24 -0.42
C LYS A 270 0.75 -20.05 -1.89
N THR A 271 1.89 -20.58 -2.33
CA THR A 271 2.24 -20.66 -3.74
C THR A 271 1.28 -21.59 -4.47
N VAL A 272 0.57 -21.09 -5.47
CA VAL A 272 -0.38 -21.86 -6.28
C VAL A 272 0.18 -22.19 -7.65
N GLU A 273 1.09 -21.37 -8.16
CA GLU A 273 1.71 -21.52 -9.47
C GLU A 273 3.10 -20.88 -9.45
N ILE A 274 4.00 -21.40 -10.27
CA ILE A 274 5.30 -20.77 -10.55
C ILE A 274 5.33 -20.51 -12.05
N ASP A 275 5.44 -19.25 -12.45
CA ASP A 275 5.48 -18.80 -13.83
C ASP A 275 6.75 -17.99 -14.07
N ASP A 276 7.58 -18.40 -15.02
CA ASP A 276 8.91 -17.80 -15.32
C ASP A 276 9.78 -17.59 -14.06
N GLY A 277 9.69 -18.50 -13.09
CA GLY A 277 10.44 -18.42 -11.82
C GLY A 277 9.82 -17.51 -10.76
N VAL A 278 8.69 -16.87 -11.06
CA VAL A 278 7.95 -16.03 -10.12
C VAL A 278 6.83 -16.83 -9.47
N ALA A 279 6.80 -16.88 -8.14
CA ALA A 279 5.76 -17.56 -7.40
C ALA A 279 4.50 -16.71 -7.33
N LYS A 280 3.40 -17.23 -7.90
CA LYS A 280 2.07 -16.66 -7.72
C LYS A 280 1.50 -17.11 -6.38
N MET A 281 1.29 -16.17 -5.48
CA MET A 281 0.84 -16.41 -4.13
C MET A 281 -0.66 -16.13 -3.99
N ARG A 282 -1.35 -16.96 -3.22
CA ARG A 282 -2.78 -16.80 -2.94
C ARG A 282 -3.04 -16.81 -1.45
N THR A 283 -3.88 -15.90 -0.98
CA THR A 283 -4.34 -15.83 0.41
C THR A 283 -5.22 -17.04 0.71
N GLU A 284 -4.82 -17.87 1.67
CA GLU A 284 -5.56 -19.04 2.13
C GLU A 284 -6.22 -18.80 3.49
N TYR A 285 -5.60 -17.97 4.34
CA TYR A 285 -6.12 -17.66 5.66
C TYR A 285 -5.71 -16.25 6.11
N LEU A 286 -6.49 -15.68 7.02
CA LEU A 286 -6.23 -14.34 7.56
C LEU A 286 -6.65 -14.30 9.03
N MET A 287 -5.85 -13.66 9.87
CA MET A 287 -6.18 -13.39 11.28
C MET A 287 -6.02 -11.91 11.58
N VAL A 288 -7.00 -11.36 12.26
CA VAL A 288 -6.95 -9.97 12.72
C VAL A 288 -6.83 -9.93 14.24
N PHE A 289 -5.93 -9.09 14.72
CA PHE A 289 -5.75 -8.85 16.15
C PHE A 289 -5.87 -7.35 16.42
N LYS A 290 -6.70 -6.99 17.37
CA LYS A 290 -6.79 -5.62 17.88
C LYS A 290 -5.71 -5.41 18.94
N LEU A 291 -4.91 -4.35 18.76
CA LEU A 291 -3.87 -3.99 19.72
C LEU A 291 -4.43 -3.04 20.79
N ASP A 292 -4.12 -3.32 22.04
CA ASP A 292 -4.38 -2.39 23.14
C ASP A 292 -3.11 -1.62 23.54
N GLY A 293 -3.27 -0.59 24.39
CA GLY A 293 -2.14 0.21 24.89
C GLY A 293 -1.21 -0.57 25.84
N GLU A 294 -1.62 -1.75 26.32
CA GLU A 294 -0.87 -2.57 27.28
C GLU A 294 0.03 -3.63 26.61
N GLY A 295 0.00 -3.72 25.27
CA GLY A 295 0.77 -4.68 24.50
C GLY A 295 0.07 -6.03 24.35
N ASN A 296 -1.25 -6.08 24.43
CA ASN A 296 -1.98 -7.27 24.06
C ASN A 296 -2.43 -7.17 22.58
N ALA A 297 -2.34 -8.28 21.89
CA ALA A 297 -2.87 -8.51 20.54
C ALA A 297 -4.05 -9.49 20.68
N VAL A 298 -5.26 -8.96 20.70
CA VAL A 298 -6.48 -9.74 20.96
C VAL A 298 -7.10 -10.15 19.63
N HIS A 299 -7.19 -11.46 19.36
CA HIS A 299 -7.85 -11.95 18.16
C HIS A 299 -9.27 -11.46 18.09
N THR A 300 -9.71 -11.03 16.91
CA THR A 300 -11.06 -10.56 16.65
C THR A 300 -11.55 -10.97 15.28
N GLU A 301 -12.79 -11.38 15.19
CA GLU A 301 -13.55 -11.62 13.97
C GLU A 301 -14.53 -10.47 13.70
N ASP A 302 -14.48 -9.45 14.55
CA ASP A 302 -15.34 -8.26 14.45
C ASP A 302 -14.52 -6.98 14.65
N ILE A 303 -14.42 -6.19 13.58
CA ILE A 303 -13.83 -4.85 13.55
C ILE A 303 -14.91 -3.76 13.35
N GLY A 304 -16.19 -4.15 13.44
CA GLY A 304 -17.34 -3.24 13.34
C GLY A 304 -17.52 -2.65 11.93
N ASP A 305 -17.76 -1.35 11.87
CA ASP A 305 -17.95 -0.60 10.62
C ASP A 305 -16.63 -0.27 9.91
N LEU A 306 -15.61 -1.12 10.05
CA LEU A 306 -14.32 -0.87 9.45
C LEU A 306 -14.04 -1.82 8.28
N VAL A 307 -13.24 -1.30 7.34
CA VAL A 307 -12.62 -2.06 6.24
C VAL A 307 -11.12 -1.80 6.28
N ILE A 308 -10.32 -2.86 6.32
CA ILE A 308 -8.87 -2.79 6.25
C ILE A 308 -8.41 -3.01 4.82
N PHE A 309 -7.52 -2.17 4.31
CA PHE A 309 -6.96 -2.25 2.97
C PHE A 309 -5.48 -2.59 3.02
N LEU A 310 -5.11 -3.69 2.36
CA LEU A 310 -3.75 -4.20 2.24
C LEU A 310 -3.33 -4.22 0.77
N SER A 311 -2.17 -3.64 0.47
CA SER A 311 -1.61 -3.66 -0.90
C SER A 311 -0.10 -3.39 -0.88
N MET A 312 0.48 -3.07 -2.02
CA MET A 312 1.83 -2.51 -2.11
C MET A 312 1.92 -1.09 -1.53
N SER A 313 0.80 -0.40 -1.38
CA SER A 313 0.72 0.85 -0.62
C SER A 313 0.83 0.60 0.90
N GLU A 314 1.06 1.67 1.64
CA GLU A 314 0.91 1.65 3.09
C GLU A 314 -0.52 1.23 3.46
N PRO A 315 -0.70 0.25 4.36
CA PRO A 315 -2.02 -0.21 4.78
C PRO A 315 -2.83 0.91 5.43
N PHE A 316 -4.13 0.94 5.16
CA PHE A 316 -5.03 1.91 5.78
C PHE A 316 -6.38 1.27 6.14
N CYS A 317 -7.17 2.00 6.95
CA CYS A 317 -8.46 1.52 7.44
C CYS A 317 -9.50 2.64 7.31
N LEU A 318 -10.70 2.29 6.80
CA LEU A 318 -11.81 3.21 6.58
C LEU A 318 -13.09 2.71 7.25
N ARG A 319 -14.05 3.62 7.46
CA ARG A 319 -15.42 3.25 7.79
C ARG A 319 -16.19 2.87 6.54
N ALA A 320 -16.79 1.69 6.53
CA ALA A 320 -17.64 1.24 5.43
C ALA A 320 -18.82 2.19 5.20
N SER A 321 -19.45 2.66 6.27
CA SER A 321 -20.58 3.60 6.20
C SER A 321 -20.26 4.95 5.52
N SER A 322 -18.97 5.27 5.34
CA SER A 322 -18.56 6.47 4.59
C SER A 322 -18.64 6.30 3.07
N PHE A 323 -18.68 5.06 2.58
CA PHE A 323 -18.68 4.73 1.15
C PHE A 323 -19.67 3.59 0.86
N PRO A 324 -20.74 3.84 0.07
CA PRO A 324 -21.86 2.90 -0.10
C PRO A 324 -21.49 1.52 -0.64
N VAL A 325 -20.34 1.41 -1.28
CA VAL A 325 -19.87 0.17 -1.93
C VAL A 325 -19.00 -0.70 -1.02
N LEU A 326 -18.62 -0.23 0.17
CA LEU A 326 -17.77 -0.99 1.08
C LEU A 326 -18.60 -1.90 1.99
N PHE A 327 -18.09 -3.11 2.20
CA PHE A 327 -18.67 -4.07 3.13
C PHE A 327 -18.00 -3.92 4.50
N PRO A 328 -18.75 -3.67 5.58
CA PRO A 328 -18.19 -3.57 6.93
C PRO A 328 -17.56 -4.89 7.37
N ASN A 329 -16.72 -4.83 8.39
CA ASN A 329 -16.09 -6.00 8.99
C ASN A 329 -15.30 -6.86 7.99
N SER A 330 -14.52 -6.23 7.12
CA SER A 330 -13.80 -6.93 6.05
C SER A 330 -12.35 -6.47 5.89
N VAL A 331 -11.57 -7.30 5.21
CA VAL A 331 -10.21 -7.00 4.77
C VAL A 331 -10.13 -7.14 3.25
N GLU A 332 -9.76 -6.05 2.59
CA GLU A 332 -9.47 -5.99 1.17
C GLU A 332 -7.96 -6.15 0.95
N SER A 333 -7.55 -7.15 0.20
CA SER A 333 -6.15 -7.37 -0.12
C SER A 333 -5.91 -7.43 -1.61
N LEU A 334 -4.96 -6.61 -2.07
CA LEU A 334 -4.59 -6.46 -3.47
C LEU A 334 -3.10 -6.68 -3.64
N ASP A 335 -2.73 -7.57 -4.55
CA ASP A 335 -1.37 -7.69 -5.08
C ASP A 335 -1.38 -7.96 -6.59
N TYR A 336 -0.21 -8.23 -7.18
CA TYR A 336 -0.09 -8.50 -8.63
C TYR A 336 -0.92 -9.70 -9.12
N TRP A 337 -1.25 -10.65 -8.23
CA TRP A 337 -1.83 -11.93 -8.60
C TRP A 337 -3.22 -12.18 -8.05
N GLU A 338 -3.61 -11.41 -7.03
CA GLU A 338 -4.93 -11.56 -6.44
C GLU A 338 -5.54 -10.22 -6.03
N ASN A 339 -6.86 -10.17 -6.17
CA ASN A 339 -7.72 -9.22 -5.49
C ASN A 339 -8.69 -10.05 -4.65
N VAL A 340 -8.65 -9.89 -3.34
CA VAL A 340 -9.42 -10.71 -2.41
C VAL A 340 -10.05 -9.85 -1.32
N THR A 341 -11.35 -10.07 -1.10
CA THR A 341 -12.11 -9.56 0.04
C THR A 341 -12.32 -10.71 1.02
N VAL A 342 -11.98 -10.51 2.27
CA VAL A 342 -12.24 -11.46 3.36
C VAL A 342 -13.22 -10.84 4.34
N GLU A 343 -14.44 -11.37 4.40
CA GLU A 343 -15.40 -11.05 5.46
C GLU A 343 -15.01 -11.79 6.73
N LEU A 344 -14.82 -11.05 7.83
CA LEU A 344 -14.23 -11.62 9.04
C LEU A 344 -15.21 -12.48 9.85
N ALA A 345 -16.51 -12.15 9.83
CA ALA A 345 -17.49 -12.87 10.63
C ALA A 345 -17.66 -14.34 10.21
N ASP A 346 -17.75 -14.59 8.90
CA ASP A 346 -18.02 -15.91 8.35
C ASP A 346 -16.81 -16.51 7.60
N TYR A 347 -15.68 -15.83 7.61
CA TYR A 347 -14.50 -16.17 6.81
C TYR A 347 -14.81 -16.38 5.33
N LEU A 348 -15.77 -15.61 4.81
CA LEU A 348 -16.10 -15.66 3.40
C LEU A 348 -15.01 -14.98 2.59
N VAL A 349 -14.37 -15.75 1.72
CA VAL A 349 -13.30 -15.28 0.84
C VAL A 349 -13.86 -15.06 -0.57
N ILE A 350 -13.99 -13.80 -0.97
CA ILE A 350 -14.44 -13.39 -2.29
C ILE A 350 -13.21 -13.03 -3.13
N ARG A 351 -13.02 -13.69 -4.27
CA ARG A 351 -11.86 -13.45 -5.13
C ARG A 351 -12.27 -12.70 -6.39
N GLY A 352 -11.59 -11.61 -6.67
CA GLY A 352 -11.72 -10.85 -7.92
C GLY A 352 -10.95 -11.53 -9.06
N PHE A 353 -11.37 -11.23 -10.30
CA PHE A 353 -10.96 -11.97 -11.50
C PHE A 353 -9.75 -11.37 -12.25
N ARG A 354 -9.05 -10.32 -11.77
CA ARG A 354 -8.08 -9.61 -12.60
C ARG A 354 -6.74 -9.42 -11.94
N PRO A 355 -5.63 -9.75 -12.64
CA PRO A 355 -4.31 -9.27 -12.25
C PRO A 355 -4.27 -7.74 -12.43
N PHE A 356 -3.78 -7.05 -11.43
CA PHE A 356 -3.52 -5.62 -11.48
C PHE A 356 -2.06 -5.42 -11.87
N LEU A 357 -1.81 -4.49 -12.79
CA LEU A 357 -0.44 -4.20 -13.25
C LEU A 357 0.31 -3.32 -12.27
N ALA A 358 -0.44 -2.61 -11.41
CA ALA A 358 0.11 -1.80 -10.33
C ALA A 358 -0.78 -1.95 -9.09
N PRO A 359 -0.43 -2.83 -8.15
CA PRO A 359 -1.26 -3.14 -6.99
C PRO A 359 -1.19 -2.04 -5.93
N TYR A 360 -1.48 -0.81 -6.33
CA TYR A 360 -1.56 0.35 -5.45
C TYR A 360 -3.01 0.67 -5.14
N LEU A 361 -3.29 0.79 -3.85
CA LEU A 361 -4.51 1.34 -3.30
C LEU A 361 -4.26 2.80 -2.93
N ILE A 362 -5.05 3.68 -3.51
CA ILE A 362 -5.02 5.10 -3.18
C ILE A 362 -6.10 5.35 -2.12
N PRO A 363 -5.70 5.79 -0.92
CA PRO A 363 -6.67 6.12 0.12
C PRO A 363 -7.49 7.35 -0.28
N PRO A 364 -8.67 7.56 0.35
CA PRO A 364 -9.48 8.76 0.12
C PRO A 364 -8.66 10.04 0.26
N GLN A 365 -8.81 10.92 -0.72
CA GLN A 365 -8.19 12.24 -0.75
C GLN A 365 -9.21 13.33 -0.41
N HIS A 366 -8.77 14.41 0.22
CA HIS A 366 -9.59 15.60 0.38
C HIS A 366 -9.47 16.45 -0.88
N ILE A 367 -10.59 16.71 -1.54
CA ILE A 367 -10.66 17.62 -2.69
C ILE A 367 -11.15 18.97 -2.16
N ASP A 368 -10.41 20.05 -2.48
CA ASP A 368 -10.82 21.43 -2.15
C ASP A 368 -11.92 21.92 -3.06
#